data_109960791851386332f35801d5a61d7c
#
_entry.id   109960791851386332f35801d5a61d7c
#
_cell.length_a   1.000
_cell.length_b   1.000
_cell.length_c   1.000
_cell.angle_alpha   90.00
_cell.angle_beta   90.00
_cell.angle_gamma   90.00
#
_symmetry.space_group_name_H-M   'P 1'
#
loop_
_entity.id
_entity.type
_entity.pdbx_description
1 polymer ?
#
loop_
_entity_poly.entity_id
_entity_poly.type
_entity_poly.pdbx_seq_one_letter_code
_entity_poly.pdbx_strand_id
1 'polypeptide(L)'
;AKKFKVGDKVCALLGGGGYAEYVAVPEEMVMPMPKNLSFVEAAAIPEVYMTAYLNLFYVGNAKKGETLLITAGGSGLASAVVPMAKAFGLRVITTVRGKEKAKKLDYLNADLVVETTGTKLEEVLAEEEKKGNPVNIAIDCLGGDTVGKSLKYVARGCRWIQIATLAGDIAEVDFRNIFVKNIRIIGSTLRSKTPEEKGQLLNE
;
A
#
# COMPACT_ATOMS: atom_id res chain seq x y z
N ALA A 1 -15.84 19.09 20.22
CA ALA A 1 -14.89 17.99 20.34
C ALA A 1 -14.97 17.41 21.76
N LYS A 2 -14.92 16.09 21.89
CA LYS A 2 -14.90 15.39 23.18
C LYS A 2 -13.57 14.70 23.44
N LYS A 3 -12.85 14.35 22.38
CA LYS A 3 -11.54 13.66 22.45
C LYS A 3 -10.36 14.61 22.61
N PHE A 4 -10.49 15.84 22.12
CA PHE A 4 -9.41 16.83 22.09
C PHE A 4 -9.85 18.14 22.70
N LYS A 5 -8.88 18.89 23.23
CA LYS A 5 -9.05 20.23 23.81
C LYS A 5 -8.14 21.24 23.14
N VAL A 6 -8.42 22.53 23.34
CA VAL A 6 -7.57 23.62 22.86
C VAL A 6 -6.15 23.46 23.40
N GLY A 7 -5.17 23.54 22.49
CA GLY A 7 -3.75 23.37 22.80
C GLY A 7 -3.20 21.97 22.52
N ASP A 8 -4.06 20.97 22.27
CA ASP A 8 -3.58 19.63 21.90
C ASP A 8 -2.90 19.67 20.53
N LYS A 9 -1.76 18.99 20.41
CA LYS A 9 -1.05 18.80 19.16
C LYS A 9 -1.64 17.59 18.44
N VAL A 10 -2.15 17.82 17.23
CA VAL A 10 -2.87 16.81 16.47
C VAL A 10 -2.43 16.80 15.00
N CYS A 11 -2.67 15.69 14.32
CA CYS A 11 -2.68 15.58 12.88
C CYS A 11 -3.99 14.94 12.41
N ALA A 12 -4.37 15.14 11.16
CA ALA A 12 -5.66 14.66 10.66
C ALA A 12 -5.60 14.34 9.18
N LEU A 13 -6.46 13.42 8.75
CA LEU A 13 -6.73 13.23 7.33
C LEU A 13 -7.87 14.16 6.91
N LEU A 14 -7.60 15.00 5.92
CA LEU A 14 -8.58 15.97 5.41
C LEU A 14 -9.21 15.47 4.10
N GLY A 15 -10.47 15.79 3.89
CA GLY A 15 -11.14 15.62 2.59
C GLY A 15 -10.66 16.64 1.53
N GLY A 16 -10.05 17.72 1.97
CA GLY A 16 -9.55 18.84 1.18
C GLY A 16 -9.26 20.03 2.07
N GLY A 17 -8.82 21.16 1.47
CA GLY A 17 -8.62 22.42 2.19
C GLY A 17 -7.40 22.49 3.11
N GLY A 18 -6.42 21.58 2.95
CA GLY A 18 -5.22 21.54 3.81
C GLY A 18 -4.20 22.65 3.56
N TYR A 19 -4.32 23.40 2.48
CA TYR A 19 -3.50 24.58 2.20
C TYR A 19 -4.10 25.82 2.90
N ALA A 20 -4.18 25.78 4.22
CA ALA A 20 -4.80 26.81 5.05
C ALA A 20 -4.14 26.87 6.43
N GLU A 21 -4.18 28.03 7.05
CA GLU A 21 -3.70 28.23 8.43
C GLU A 21 -4.68 27.62 9.45
N TYR A 22 -5.96 27.51 9.07
CA TYR A 22 -7.04 26.96 9.88
C TYR A 22 -7.90 26.03 9.02
N VAL A 23 -8.35 24.94 9.63
CA VAL A 23 -9.21 23.95 8.97
C VAL A 23 -10.20 23.38 9.97
N ALA A 24 -11.44 23.18 9.54
CA ALA A 24 -12.43 22.41 10.28
C ALA A 24 -12.42 20.95 9.83
N VAL A 25 -12.33 20.04 10.77
CA VAL A 25 -12.25 18.60 10.49
C VAL A 25 -13.10 17.83 11.51
N PRO A 26 -13.83 16.78 11.09
CA PRO A 26 -14.53 15.90 12.01
C PRO A 26 -13.56 15.29 13.04
N GLU A 27 -13.98 15.22 14.31
CA GLU A 27 -13.13 14.73 15.41
C GLU A 27 -12.66 13.28 15.17
N GLU A 28 -13.45 12.48 14.48
CA GLU A 28 -13.15 11.09 14.12
C GLU A 28 -11.94 10.97 13.19
N MET A 29 -11.62 12.04 12.46
CA MET A 29 -10.51 12.11 11.50
C MET A 29 -9.23 12.64 12.13
N VAL A 30 -9.26 12.98 13.42
CA VAL A 30 -8.14 13.58 14.15
C VAL A 30 -7.45 12.51 14.98
N MET A 31 -6.12 12.52 14.95
CA MET A 31 -5.27 11.68 15.78
C MET A 31 -4.31 12.54 16.61
N PRO A 32 -3.91 12.10 17.81
CA PRO A 32 -2.87 12.77 18.55
C PRO A 32 -1.55 12.75 17.77
N MET A 33 -0.85 13.86 17.74
CA MET A 33 0.48 13.92 17.14
C MET A 33 1.46 13.04 17.93
N PRO A 34 2.25 12.18 17.30
CA PRO A 34 3.30 11.43 17.98
C PRO A 34 4.30 12.37 18.66
N LYS A 35 4.65 12.08 19.92
CA LYS A 35 5.46 12.97 20.77
C LYS A 35 6.88 13.22 20.26
N ASN A 36 7.40 12.28 19.47
CA ASN A 36 8.77 12.31 18.95
C ASN A 36 8.88 12.90 17.52
N LEU A 37 7.78 13.42 16.97
CA LEU A 37 7.75 13.99 15.63
C LEU A 37 7.48 15.50 15.67
N SER A 38 8.05 16.19 14.69
CA SER A 38 7.66 17.56 14.36
C SER A 38 6.30 17.61 13.67
N PHE A 39 5.70 18.79 13.56
CA PHE A 39 4.45 18.96 12.81
C PHE A 39 4.58 18.56 11.33
N VAL A 40 5.74 18.85 10.72
CA VAL A 40 6.01 18.50 9.32
C VAL A 40 6.07 16.98 9.14
N GLU A 41 6.75 16.27 10.02
CA GLU A 41 6.83 14.80 9.98
C GLU A 41 5.47 14.17 10.30
N ALA A 42 4.75 14.67 11.30
CA ALA A 42 3.42 14.17 11.65
C ALA A 42 2.39 14.36 10.52
N ALA A 43 2.50 15.45 9.74
CA ALA A 43 1.62 15.71 8.60
C ALA A 43 1.76 14.66 7.48
N ALA A 44 2.88 13.96 7.40
CA ALA A 44 3.09 12.90 6.43
C ALA A 44 2.40 11.56 6.79
N ILE A 45 1.89 11.42 8.03
CA ILE A 45 1.36 10.14 8.53
C ILE A 45 -0.06 9.84 8.02
N PRO A 46 -1.06 10.73 8.15
CA PRO A 46 -2.47 10.34 8.05
C PRO A 46 -2.84 9.61 6.76
N GLU A 47 -2.46 10.16 5.61
CA GLU A 47 -2.83 9.60 4.30
C GLU A 47 -2.16 8.25 4.05
N VAL A 48 -0.83 8.20 4.15
CA VAL A 48 -0.08 7.03 3.71
C VAL A 48 -0.20 5.85 4.66
N TYR A 49 -0.25 6.10 5.98
CA TYR A 49 -0.40 5.02 6.95
C TYR A 49 -1.81 4.47 7.02
N MET A 50 -2.84 5.31 6.91
CA MET A 50 -4.22 4.81 6.82
C MET A 50 -4.45 4.01 5.54
N THR A 51 -3.90 4.47 4.40
CA THR A 51 -3.95 3.71 3.15
C THR A 51 -3.18 2.40 3.26
N ALA A 52 -2.01 2.40 3.89
CA ALA A 52 -1.23 1.19 4.14
C ALA A 52 -1.98 0.19 5.01
N TYR A 53 -2.51 0.64 6.15
CA TYR A 53 -3.26 -0.19 7.09
C TYR A 53 -4.52 -0.79 6.45
N LEU A 54 -5.32 0.06 5.80
CA LEU A 54 -6.49 -0.37 5.06
C LEU A 54 -6.18 -1.53 4.10
N ASN A 55 -5.12 -1.37 3.28
CA ASN A 55 -4.84 -2.32 2.22
C ASN A 55 -4.07 -3.56 2.71
N LEU A 56 -3.22 -3.46 3.72
CA LEU A 56 -2.55 -4.61 4.31
C LEU A 56 -3.51 -5.47 5.14
N PHE A 57 -4.22 -4.86 6.05
CA PHE A 57 -4.92 -5.61 7.10
C PHE A 57 -6.42 -5.70 6.86
N TYR A 58 -7.08 -4.60 6.55
CA TYR A 58 -8.53 -4.59 6.42
C TYR A 58 -9.01 -5.24 5.12
N VAL A 59 -8.43 -4.86 3.99
CA VAL A 59 -8.76 -5.41 2.67
C VAL A 59 -7.95 -6.67 2.39
N GLY A 60 -6.65 -6.60 2.62
CA GLY A 60 -5.68 -7.64 2.32
C GLY A 60 -5.70 -8.81 3.30
N ASN A 61 -6.17 -8.59 4.54
CA ASN A 61 -6.15 -9.61 5.61
C ASN A 61 -4.79 -10.32 5.67
N ALA A 62 -3.72 -9.52 5.73
CA ALA A 62 -2.34 -9.98 5.72
C ALA A 62 -2.06 -10.93 6.88
N LYS A 63 -1.27 -11.96 6.61
CA LYS A 63 -0.85 -12.95 7.60
C LYS A 63 0.66 -13.02 7.67
N LYS A 64 1.21 -13.15 8.88
CA LYS A 64 2.64 -13.31 9.10
C LYS A 64 3.21 -14.44 8.23
N GLY A 65 4.33 -14.18 7.58
CA GLY A 65 5.00 -15.13 6.68
C GLY A 65 4.54 -15.08 5.23
N GLU A 66 3.48 -14.31 4.89
CA GLU A 66 3.07 -14.10 3.50
C GLU A 66 4.04 -13.20 2.74
N THR A 67 4.01 -13.30 1.41
CA THR A 67 4.75 -12.41 0.51
C THR A 67 3.84 -11.32 -0.02
N LEU A 68 4.26 -10.07 0.21
CA LEU A 68 3.63 -8.87 -0.32
C LEU A 68 4.37 -8.37 -1.56
N LEU A 69 3.64 -8.04 -2.61
CA LEU A 69 4.09 -7.18 -3.69
C LEU A 69 3.51 -5.78 -3.50
N ILE A 70 4.34 -4.76 -3.44
CA ILE A 70 3.92 -3.36 -3.54
C ILE A 70 4.54 -2.73 -4.78
N THR A 71 3.73 -2.28 -5.73
CA THR A 71 4.23 -1.58 -6.92
C THR A 71 4.64 -0.15 -6.61
N ALA A 72 5.51 0.44 -7.44
CA ALA A 72 6.02 1.81 -7.29
C ALA A 72 6.68 2.08 -5.91
N GLY A 73 7.73 1.32 -5.59
CA GLY A 73 8.46 1.41 -4.31
C GLY A 73 9.02 2.80 -3.95
N GLY A 74 9.18 3.68 -4.93
CA GLY A 74 9.58 5.07 -4.70
C GLY A 74 8.42 6.01 -4.33
N SER A 75 7.21 5.49 -4.11
CA SER A 75 6.03 6.30 -3.73
C SER A 75 5.95 6.55 -2.23
N GLY A 76 5.22 7.62 -1.85
CA GLY A 76 4.90 7.88 -0.46
C GLY A 76 4.16 6.72 0.21
N LEU A 77 3.27 6.03 -0.52
CA LEU A 77 2.58 4.86 0.03
C LEU A 77 3.54 3.72 0.35
N ALA A 78 4.49 3.41 -0.55
CA ALA A 78 5.45 2.34 -0.31
C ALA A 78 6.34 2.64 0.92
N SER A 79 6.64 3.91 1.20
CA SER A 79 7.39 4.31 2.40
C SER A 79 6.66 3.99 3.71
N ALA A 80 5.35 3.81 3.69
CA ALA A 80 4.55 3.36 4.83
C ALA A 80 4.27 1.84 4.79
N VAL A 81 3.88 1.32 3.62
CA VAL A 81 3.53 -0.11 3.45
C VAL A 81 4.71 -1.02 3.76
N VAL A 82 5.90 -0.71 3.22
CA VAL A 82 7.06 -1.61 3.36
C VAL A 82 7.49 -1.78 4.82
N PRO A 83 7.79 -0.73 5.59
CA PRO A 83 8.17 -0.90 7.00
C PRO A 83 7.05 -1.52 7.84
N MET A 84 5.78 -1.18 7.59
CA MET A 84 4.65 -1.78 8.29
C MET A 84 4.54 -3.28 8.01
N ALA A 85 4.66 -3.69 6.75
CA ALA A 85 4.65 -5.10 6.34
C ALA A 85 5.83 -5.87 6.93
N LYS A 86 7.02 -5.29 6.92
CA LYS A 86 8.23 -5.88 7.52
C LYS A 86 8.08 -6.06 9.03
N ALA A 87 7.56 -5.06 9.74
CA ALA A 87 7.30 -5.13 11.18
C ALA A 87 6.27 -6.23 11.53
N PHE A 88 5.30 -6.44 10.64
CA PHE A 88 4.31 -7.52 10.80
C PHE A 88 4.85 -8.91 10.43
N GLY A 89 6.03 -9.00 9.82
CA GLY A 89 6.68 -10.26 9.46
C GLY A 89 6.31 -10.79 8.07
N LEU A 90 6.01 -9.90 7.13
CA LEU A 90 5.84 -10.23 5.72
C LEU A 90 7.20 -10.22 5.00
N ARG A 91 7.33 -11.05 3.97
CA ARG A 91 8.33 -10.86 2.92
C ARG A 91 7.83 -9.78 1.96
N VAL A 92 8.67 -8.85 1.57
CA VAL A 92 8.25 -7.70 0.74
C VAL A 92 9.04 -7.64 -0.56
N ILE A 93 8.32 -7.65 -1.67
CA ILE A 93 8.81 -7.37 -3.02
C ILE A 93 8.28 -5.99 -3.42
N THR A 94 9.15 -5.14 -3.94
CA THR A 94 8.72 -3.85 -4.48
C THR A 94 9.28 -3.60 -5.87
N THR A 95 8.60 -2.77 -6.66
CA THR A 95 9.03 -2.42 -8.01
C THR A 95 9.46 -0.96 -8.09
N VAL A 96 10.43 -0.68 -8.94
CA VAL A 96 10.86 0.69 -9.19
C VAL A 96 11.30 0.85 -10.63
N ARG A 97 11.15 2.04 -11.16
CA ARG A 97 11.56 2.39 -12.52
C ARG A 97 12.83 3.21 -12.50
N GLY A 98 13.91 2.63 -13.02
CA GLY A 98 15.23 3.28 -13.14
C GLY A 98 16.21 2.88 -12.04
N LYS A 99 17.42 2.51 -12.46
CA LYS A 99 18.53 2.00 -11.61
C LYS A 99 18.91 2.95 -10.47
N GLU A 100 18.96 4.25 -10.75
CA GLU A 100 19.31 5.25 -9.72
C GLU A 100 18.27 5.37 -8.62
N LYS A 101 16.98 5.20 -8.96
CA LYS A 101 15.91 5.14 -7.96
C LYS A 101 15.98 3.84 -7.16
N ALA A 102 16.32 2.71 -7.82
CA ALA A 102 16.45 1.42 -7.13
C ALA A 102 17.48 1.50 -6.00
N LYS A 103 18.65 2.08 -6.26
CA LYS A 103 19.70 2.28 -5.24
C LYS A 103 19.23 3.13 -4.04
N LYS A 104 18.30 4.03 -4.26
CA LYS A 104 17.76 4.91 -3.19
C LYS A 104 16.68 4.25 -2.33
N LEU A 105 16.29 3.01 -2.61
CA LEU A 105 15.24 2.31 -1.86
C LEU A 105 15.77 1.40 -0.75
N ASP A 106 17.07 1.32 -0.56
CA ASP A 106 17.69 0.46 0.47
C ASP A 106 17.17 0.76 1.88
N TYR A 107 16.81 2.02 2.16
CA TYR A 107 16.23 2.44 3.45
C TYR A 107 14.90 1.76 3.76
N LEU A 108 14.16 1.30 2.75
CA LEU A 108 12.88 0.61 2.94
C LEU A 108 13.07 -0.81 3.51
N ASN A 109 14.26 -1.39 3.34
CA ASN A 109 14.55 -2.76 3.76
C ASN A 109 13.57 -3.80 3.18
N ALA A 110 13.14 -3.62 1.93
CA ALA A 110 12.39 -4.63 1.20
C ALA A 110 13.28 -5.84 0.90
N ASP A 111 12.70 -7.05 0.91
CA ASP A 111 13.47 -8.28 0.65
C ASP A 111 13.91 -8.39 -0.82
N LEU A 112 13.17 -7.76 -1.72
CA LEU A 112 13.51 -7.70 -3.14
C LEU A 112 13.02 -6.39 -3.77
N VAL A 113 13.93 -5.69 -4.44
CA VAL A 113 13.63 -4.50 -5.24
C VAL A 113 13.80 -4.87 -6.72
N VAL A 114 12.70 -4.82 -7.48
CA VAL A 114 12.68 -5.15 -8.91
C VAL A 114 12.77 -3.86 -9.73
N GLU A 115 13.88 -3.67 -10.43
CA GLU A 115 14.07 -2.57 -11.36
C GLU A 115 13.44 -2.92 -12.71
N THR A 116 12.36 -2.23 -13.10
CA THR A 116 11.48 -2.64 -14.20
C THR A 116 11.81 -2.04 -15.57
N THR A 117 12.89 -1.26 -15.73
CA THR A 117 13.34 -0.84 -17.07
C THR A 117 14.18 -1.91 -17.76
N GLY A 118 14.90 -2.74 -16.98
CA GLY A 118 15.74 -3.82 -17.50
C GLY A 118 15.25 -5.22 -17.13
N THR A 119 14.29 -5.34 -16.24
CA THR A 119 13.79 -6.63 -15.72
C THR A 119 12.28 -6.70 -15.81
N LYS A 120 11.75 -7.76 -16.34
CA LYS A 120 10.30 -7.99 -16.37
C LYS A 120 9.82 -8.52 -15.03
N LEU A 121 8.81 -7.88 -14.46
CA LEU A 121 8.26 -8.27 -13.16
C LEU A 121 7.76 -9.71 -13.16
N GLU A 122 7.07 -10.12 -14.21
CA GLU A 122 6.50 -11.47 -14.35
C GLU A 122 7.57 -12.57 -14.33
N GLU A 123 8.77 -12.32 -14.86
CA GLU A 123 9.89 -13.26 -14.81
C GLU A 123 10.42 -13.41 -13.38
N VAL A 124 10.51 -12.30 -12.64
CA VAL A 124 10.90 -12.32 -11.22
C VAL A 124 9.88 -13.05 -10.37
N LEU A 125 8.59 -12.80 -10.59
CA LEU A 125 7.52 -13.48 -9.85
C LEU A 125 7.50 -14.98 -10.13
N ALA A 126 7.79 -15.40 -11.36
CA ALA A 126 7.94 -16.81 -11.72
C ALA A 126 9.09 -17.49 -10.95
N GLU A 127 10.21 -16.80 -10.79
CA GLU A 127 11.34 -17.31 -9.99
C GLU A 127 11.01 -17.35 -8.49
N GLU A 128 10.33 -16.35 -7.96
CA GLU A 128 9.90 -16.37 -6.56
C GLU A 128 8.87 -17.49 -6.28
N GLU A 129 7.94 -17.75 -7.21
CA GLU A 129 7.03 -18.90 -7.11
C GLU A 129 7.78 -20.22 -7.06
N LYS A 130 8.79 -20.44 -7.92
CA LYS A 130 9.64 -21.64 -7.90
C LYS A 130 10.42 -21.81 -6.59
N LYS A 131 10.84 -20.71 -5.96
CA LYS A 131 11.52 -20.71 -4.66
C LYS A 131 10.57 -20.94 -3.48
N GLY A 132 9.27 -21.06 -3.71
CA GLY A 132 8.26 -21.21 -2.66
C GLY A 132 7.82 -19.91 -2.00
N ASN A 133 8.11 -18.77 -2.61
CA ASN A 133 7.75 -17.43 -2.13
C ASN A 133 6.76 -16.70 -3.05
N PRO A 134 5.67 -17.33 -3.52
CA PRO A 134 4.72 -16.69 -4.41
C PRO A 134 4.02 -15.52 -3.70
N VAL A 135 3.63 -14.50 -4.46
CA VAL A 135 2.93 -13.32 -3.91
C VAL A 135 1.54 -13.70 -3.40
N ASN A 136 1.28 -13.47 -2.14
CA ASN A 136 -0.01 -13.69 -1.47
C ASN A 136 -0.90 -12.46 -1.47
N ILE A 137 -0.28 -11.27 -1.40
CA ILE A 137 -0.95 -9.98 -1.42
C ILE A 137 -0.22 -9.09 -2.41
N ALA A 138 -0.97 -8.42 -3.30
CA ALA A 138 -0.43 -7.34 -4.11
C ALA A 138 -1.19 -6.05 -3.80
N ILE A 139 -0.45 -4.97 -3.52
CA ILE A 139 -0.97 -3.61 -3.47
C ILE A 139 -0.45 -2.91 -4.72
N ASP A 140 -1.35 -2.70 -5.68
CA ASP A 140 -0.98 -2.22 -7.00
C ASP A 140 -1.54 -0.83 -7.29
N CYS A 141 -0.65 0.11 -7.60
CA CYS A 141 -0.99 1.44 -8.05
C CYS A 141 -0.72 1.67 -9.55
N LEU A 142 -0.21 0.66 -10.25
CA LEU A 142 0.13 0.79 -11.66
C LEU A 142 -0.99 0.35 -12.59
N GLY A 143 -1.64 -0.78 -12.31
CA GLY A 143 -2.65 -1.35 -13.22
C GLY A 143 -2.07 -1.81 -14.54
N GLY A 144 -2.88 -1.77 -15.59
CA GLY A 144 -2.49 -2.13 -16.96
C GLY A 144 -1.86 -3.52 -17.03
N ASP A 145 -0.82 -3.63 -17.83
CA ASP A 145 -0.08 -4.89 -18.05
C ASP A 145 0.50 -5.52 -16.77
N THR A 146 0.70 -4.73 -15.72
CA THR A 146 1.28 -5.22 -14.46
C THR A 146 0.42 -6.33 -13.87
N VAL A 147 -0.89 -6.10 -13.74
CA VAL A 147 -1.80 -7.12 -13.21
C VAL A 147 -1.92 -8.30 -14.17
N GLY A 148 -2.20 -8.06 -15.45
CA GLY A 148 -2.46 -9.12 -16.43
C GLY A 148 -1.31 -10.12 -16.53
N LYS A 149 -0.08 -9.65 -16.64
CA LYS A 149 1.12 -10.48 -16.77
C LYS A 149 1.52 -11.20 -15.48
N SER A 150 1.17 -10.62 -14.31
CA SER A 150 1.60 -11.15 -13.01
C SER A 150 0.72 -12.27 -12.46
N LEU A 151 -0.58 -12.29 -12.75
CA LEU A 151 -1.55 -13.20 -12.11
C LEU A 151 -1.23 -14.70 -12.29
N LYS A 152 -0.51 -15.06 -13.33
CA LYS A 152 -0.05 -16.44 -13.53
C LYS A 152 0.89 -16.94 -12.44
N TYR A 153 1.66 -16.03 -11.83
CA TYR A 153 2.79 -16.34 -10.94
C TYR A 153 2.54 -15.99 -9.47
N VAL A 154 1.31 -15.63 -9.13
CA VAL A 154 0.97 -15.35 -7.73
C VAL A 154 0.47 -16.61 -7.01
N ALA A 155 0.40 -16.55 -5.70
CA ALA A 155 -0.07 -17.64 -4.85
C ALA A 155 -1.54 -18.01 -5.14
N ARG A 156 -1.91 -19.26 -4.83
CA ARG A 156 -3.31 -19.63 -4.72
C ARG A 156 -3.99 -18.80 -3.63
N GLY A 157 -5.14 -18.20 -3.94
CA GLY A 157 -5.87 -17.33 -3.04
C GLY A 157 -5.30 -15.91 -2.92
N CYS A 158 -4.40 -15.52 -3.82
CA CYS A 158 -3.82 -14.18 -3.84
C CYS A 158 -4.90 -13.09 -3.81
N ARG A 159 -4.66 -12.04 -3.02
CA ARG A 159 -5.45 -10.82 -2.96
C ARG A 159 -4.72 -9.73 -3.72
N TRP A 160 -5.14 -9.47 -4.96
CA TRP A 160 -4.61 -8.38 -5.78
C TRP A 160 -5.45 -7.12 -5.56
N ILE A 161 -4.92 -6.16 -4.85
CA ILE A 161 -5.62 -4.94 -4.43
C ILE A 161 -5.21 -3.81 -5.36
N GLN A 162 -6.14 -3.37 -6.20
CA GLN A 162 -5.95 -2.26 -7.12
C GLN A 162 -6.35 -0.96 -6.45
N ILE A 163 -5.40 -0.03 -6.30
CA ILE A 163 -5.61 1.24 -5.61
C ILE A 163 -5.47 2.45 -6.53
N ALA A 164 -4.84 2.29 -7.68
CA ALA A 164 -4.70 3.29 -8.74
C ALA A 164 -4.28 2.61 -10.05
N THR A 165 -4.25 3.37 -11.15
CA THR A 165 -3.99 2.86 -12.51
C THR A 165 -2.96 3.73 -13.24
N LEU A 166 -1.84 4.07 -12.56
CA LEU A 166 -0.85 5.03 -13.06
C LEU A 166 -0.15 4.60 -14.36
N ALA A 167 -0.17 3.31 -14.71
CA ALA A 167 0.40 2.78 -15.95
C ALA A 167 -0.66 2.35 -16.97
N GLY A 168 -1.95 2.40 -16.63
CA GLY A 168 -3.06 2.12 -17.53
C GLY A 168 -4.29 1.58 -16.83
N ASP A 169 -5.45 1.97 -17.36
CA ASP A 169 -6.77 1.61 -16.81
C ASP A 169 -7.26 0.23 -17.32
N ILE A 170 -6.67 -0.27 -18.40
CA ILE A 170 -7.10 -1.49 -19.09
C ILE A 170 -5.98 -2.51 -19.00
N ALA A 171 -6.36 -3.76 -18.71
CA ALA A 171 -5.47 -4.91 -18.68
C ALA A 171 -6.10 -6.09 -19.44
N GLU A 172 -5.29 -6.84 -20.17
CA GLU A 172 -5.66 -8.16 -20.65
C GLU A 172 -5.43 -9.18 -19.53
N VAL A 173 -6.47 -9.92 -19.17
CA VAL A 173 -6.44 -10.87 -18.05
C VAL A 173 -6.89 -12.26 -18.51
N ASP A 174 -6.06 -13.28 -18.31
CA ASP A 174 -6.44 -14.66 -18.45
C ASP A 174 -7.25 -15.13 -17.24
N PHE A 175 -8.56 -15.20 -17.39
CA PHE A 175 -9.50 -15.66 -16.35
C PHE A 175 -9.22 -17.07 -15.85
N ARG A 176 -8.55 -17.93 -16.64
CA ARG A 176 -8.15 -19.25 -16.19
C ARG A 176 -7.25 -19.19 -14.96
N ASN A 177 -6.30 -18.24 -14.92
CA ASN A 177 -5.45 -18.02 -13.76
C ASN A 177 -6.25 -17.63 -12.51
N ILE A 178 -7.30 -16.82 -12.70
CA ILE A 178 -8.14 -16.34 -11.57
C ILE A 178 -8.88 -17.52 -10.95
N PHE A 179 -9.65 -18.30 -11.74
CA PHE A 179 -10.50 -19.34 -11.14
C PHE A 179 -9.70 -20.55 -10.66
N VAL A 180 -8.64 -20.96 -11.38
CA VAL A 180 -7.81 -22.11 -10.98
C VAL A 180 -7.06 -21.83 -9.68
N LYS A 181 -6.55 -20.60 -9.50
CA LYS A 181 -5.81 -20.19 -8.30
C LYS A 181 -6.70 -19.51 -7.24
N ASN A 182 -8.01 -19.35 -7.47
CA ASN A 182 -8.91 -18.61 -6.57
C ASN A 182 -8.40 -17.19 -6.25
N ILE A 183 -7.87 -16.49 -7.22
CA ILE A 183 -7.37 -15.11 -7.06
C ILE A 183 -8.54 -14.16 -6.86
N ARG A 184 -8.38 -13.19 -6.00
CA ARG A 184 -9.32 -12.08 -5.80
C ARG A 184 -8.69 -10.79 -6.29
N ILE A 185 -9.31 -10.13 -7.27
CA ILE A 185 -8.96 -8.77 -7.69
C ILE A 185 -9.93 -7.83 -6.99
N ILE A 186 -9.41 -6.91 -6.19
CA ILE A 186 -10.16 -6.07 -5.25
C ILE A 186 -9.83 -4.61 -5.53
N GLY A 187 -10.83 -3.79 -5.86
CA GLY A 187 -10.67 -2.33 -5.87
C GLY A 187 -10.68 -1.78 -4.45
N SER A 188 -9.79 -0.85 -4.15
CA SER A 188 -9.72 -0.21 -2.83
C SER A 188 -9.38 1.28 -2.96
N THR A 189 -10.13 2.12 -2.24
CA THR A 189 -9.86 3.54 -2.13
C THR A 189 -10.23 4.06 -0.74
N LEU A 190 -9.30 4.75 -0.10
CA LEU A 190 -9.55 5.41 1.18
C LEU A 190 -10.46 6.63 1.00
N ARG A 191 -10.38 7.29 -0.16
CA ARG A 191 -11.12 8.53 -0.43
C ARG A 191 -12.64 8.34 -0.39
N SER A 192 -13.14 7.21 -0.86
CA SER A 192 -14.59 6.92 -0.90
C SER A 192 -15.18 6.50 0.44
N LYS A 193 -14.36 6.22 1.44
CA LYS A 193 -14.84 5.84 2.77
C LYS A 193 -15.43 7.03 3.52
N THR A 194 -16.48 6.76 4.30
CA THR A 194 -17.12 7.78 5.14
C THR A 194 -16.18 8.22 6.28
N PRO A 195 -16.43 9.39 6.91
CA PRO A 195 -15.67 9.80 8.09
C PRO A 195 -15.69 8.75 9.23
N GLU A 196 -16.85 8.08 9.42
CA GLU A 196 -17.00 7.04 10.42
C GLU A 196 -16.14 5.81 10.13
N GLU A 197 -16.12 5.33 8.87
CA GLU A 197 -15.25 4.23 8.44
C GLU A 197 -13.77 4.57 8.59
N LYS A 198 -13.39 5.82 8.25
CA LYS A 198 -12.02 6.30 8.43
C LYS A 198 -11.65 6.41 9.91
N GLY A 199 -12.59 6.90 10.72
CA GLY A 199 -12.43 6.97 12.17
C GLY A 199 -12.24 5.61 12.82
N GLN A 200 -12.92 4.56 12.32
CA GLN A 200 -12.69 3.18 12.76
C GLN A 200 -11.26 2.73 12.44
N LEU A 201 -10.78 2.97 11.22
CA LEU A 201 -9.40 2.64 10.84
C LEU A 201 -8.34 3.37 11.69
N LEU A 202 -8.64 4.57 12.18
CA LEU A 202 -7.74 5.34 13.05
C LEU A 202 -7.69 4.84 14.50
N ASN A 203 -8.67 4.08 14.93
CA ASN A 203 -8.75 3.58 16.31
C ASN A 203 -8.19 2.16 16.48
N GLU A 204 -7.78 1.52 15.38
CA GLU A 204 -7.14 0.19 15.35
C GLU A 204 -5.61 0.28 15.30
#